data_a99e54ba745e5c7b235e2f256aa5908d
#
_entry.id   a99e54ba745e5c7b235e2f256aa5908d
#
_cell.length_a   1.000
_cell.length_b   1.000
_cell.length_c   1.000
_cell.angle_alpha   90.00
_cell.angle_beta   90.00
_cell.angle_gamma   90.00
#
_symmetry.space_group_name_H-M   'P 1'
#
loop_
_entity.id
_entity.type
_entity.pdbx_description
1 polymer ?
#
loop_
_entity_poly.entity_id
_entity_poly.type
_entity_poly.pdbx_seq_one_letter_code
_entity_poly.pdbx_strand_id
1 'polypeptide(L)'
;MNINWRGQSCFQITSSQNKNNQVSIVIDPYDDSIGLKALKLQADVLLISHDHRDHNNTKAVSGNPLIINGPGEYDVKEAIINGIPGFHDNSQGSEKGTITIYTIETEEIKLCHLSDLGQKELTSEQLDRIGDIDILMIPIGGTYTINSAEAIKIMAQIEPKIIIPMHYKIPKLNIKLDEADIFLKALGIKNLEPLPKLSIKKKDISTEEAKIIILEP
;
A
#
# COMPACT_ATOMS: atom_id res chain seq x y z
N MET A 1 -6.29 14.61 3.71
CA MET A 1 -6.32 13.16 3.42
C MET A 1 -6.28 12.35 4.71
N ASN A 2 -7.02 11.22 4.77
CA ASN A 2 -6.91 10.24 5.87
C ASN A 2 -6.56 8.88 5.28
N ILE A 3 -5.62 8.18 5.90
CA ILE A 3 -5.16 6.85 5.52
C ILE A 3 -5.37 5.91 6.70
N ASN A 4 -6.14 4.86 6.51
CA ASN A 4 -6.37 3.80 7.48
C ASN A 4 -5.83 2.48 6.92
N TRP A 5 -4.97 1.83 7.69
CA TRP A 5 -4.58 0.45 7.41
C TRP A 5 -5.64 -0.50 8.00
N ARG A 6 -5.99 -1.54 7.28
CA ARG A 6 -6.99 -2.54 7.70
C ARG A 6 -6.37 -3.91 7.95
N GLY A 7 -5.04 -3.98 7.96
CA GLY A 7 -4.28 -5.22 8.03
C GLY A 7 -3.88 -5.74 6.64
N GLN A 8 -2.90 -6.65 6.60
CA GLN A 8 -2.33 -7.20 5.38
C GLN A 8 -1.86 -6.07 4.43
N SER A 9 -2.26 -6.06 3.19
CA SER A 9 -2.05 -4.96 2.24
C SER A 9 -3.28 -4.06 2.07
N CYS A 10 -4.31 -4.21 2.94
CA CYS A 10 -5.56 -3.47 2.80
C CYS A 10 -5.49 -2.07 3.38
N PHE A 11 -5.75 -1.07 2.54
CA PHE A 11 -5.85 0.33 2.95
C PHE A 11 -7.19 0.94 2.55
N GLN A 12 -7.65 1.88 3.36
CA GLN A 12 -8.74 2.78 3.02
C GLN A 12 -8.22 4.21 3.07
N ILE A 13 -8.26 4.88 1.92
CA ILE A 13 -7.82 6.27 1.75
C ILE A 13 -9.07 7.12 1.53
N THR A 14 -9.19 8.21 2.30
CA THR A 14 -10.27 9.17 2.14
C THR A 14 -9.66 10.54 1.90
N SER A 15 -9.97 11.11 0.77
CA SER A 15 -9.53 12.44 0.35
C SER A 15 -10.71 13.38 0.24
N SER A 16 -10.52 14.67 0.53
CA SER A 16 -11.56 15.70 0.44
C SER A 16 -10.94 17.02 0.03
N GLN A 17 -11.04 17.36 -1.25
CA GLN A 17 -10.58 18.67 -1.73
C GLN A 17 -11.50 19.82 -1.29
N ASN A 18 -12.78 19.53 -1.09
CA ASN A 18 -13.75 20.47 -0.52
C ASN A 18 -14.92 19.69 0.09
N LYS A 19 -15.85 20.37 0.79
CA LYS A 19 -16.97 19.75 1.50
C LYS A 19 -17.89 18.86 0.63
N ASN A 20 -17.88 19.05 -0.68
CA ASN A 20 -18.76 18.35 -1.61
C ASN A 20 -18.03 17.33 -2.50
N ASN A 21 -16.70 17.27 -2.43
CA ASN A 21 -15.88 16.45 -3.32
C ASN A 21 -14.96 15.56 -2.48
N GLN A 22 -15.53 14.46 -1.99
CA GLN A 22 -14.82 13.44 -1.24
C GLN A 22 -14.71 12.19 -2.11
N VAL A 23 -13.54 11.58 -2.15
CA VAL A 23 -13.32 10.26 -2.73
C VAL A 23 -12.83 9.30 -1.65
N SER A 24 -13.41 8.11 -1.63
CA SER A 24 -12.98 6.99 -0.80
C SER A 24 -12.44 5.88 -1.69
N ILE A 25 -11.20 5.49 -1.47
CA ILE A 25 -10.48 4.45 -2.22
C ILE A 25 -10.15 3.33 -1.25
N VAL A 26 -10.49 2.10 -1.62
CA VAL A 26 -10.07 0.89 -0.91
C VAL A 26 -9.10 0.14 -1.80
N ILE A 27 -8.02 -0.39 -1.21
CA ILE A 27 -7.00 -1.18 -1.89
C ILE A 27 -6.93 -2.54 -1.22
N ASP A 28 -6.89 -3.61 -2.01
CA ASP A 28 -6.62 -5.00 -1.62
C ASP A 28 -7.40 -5.51 -0.39
N PRO A 29 -8.73 -5.52 -0.41
CA PRO A 29 -9.51 -6.07 0.69
C PRO A 29 -9.38 -7.60 0.75
N TYR A 30 -9.12 -8.12 1.94
CA TYR A 30 -8.96 -9.55 2.20
C TYR A 30 -10.28 -10.22 2.64
N ASP A 31 -10.33 -11.53 2.54
CA ASP A 31 -11.36 -12.34 3.19
C ASP A 31 -10.95 -12.80 4.61
N ASP A 32 -11.87 -13.33 5.39
CA ASP A 32 -11.64 -13.73 6.78
C ASP A 32 -10.84 -15.04 6.92
N SER A 33 -10.55 -15.74 5.83
CA SER A 33 -9.75 -16.97 5.85
C SER A 33 -8.31 -16.75 6.30
N ILE A 34 -7.81 -15.51 6.23
CA ILE A 34 -6.48 -15.15 6.72
C ILE A 34 -6.41 -14.96 8.24
N GLY A 35 -7.53 -15.14 8.96
CA GLY A 35 -7.62 -15.06 10.42
C GLY A 35 -7.93 -13.68 10.97
N LEU A 36 -7.96 -12.65 10.13
CA LEU A 36 -8.39 -11.32 10.52
C LEU A 36 -9.91 -11.17 10.44
N LYS A 37 -10.46 -10.18 11.14
CA LYS A 37 -11.89 -9.89 11.11
C LYS A 37 -12.34 -9.49 9.72
N ALA A 38 -13.47 -10.05 9.27
CA ALA A 38 -14.08 -9.70 8.00
C ALA A 38 -14.32 -8.19 7.87
N LEU A 39 -13.91 -7.65 6.72
CA LEU A 39 -14.05 -6.23 6.41
C LEU A 39 -15.48 -5.89 6.00
N LYS A 40 -15.91 -4.67 6.35
CA LYS A 40 -17.14 -4.05 5.86
C LYS A 40 -16.80 -2.59 5.55
N LEU A 41 -16.44 -2.32 4.33
CA LEU A 41 -15.96 -1.03 3.87
C LEU A 41 -16.96 -0.42 2.88
N GLN A 42 -16.83 0.88 2.66
CA GLN A 42 -17.54 1.59 1.61
C GLN A 42 -16.51 2.42 0.82
N ALA A 43 -16.61 2.39 -0.50
CA ALA A 43 -15.71 3.13 -1.38
C ALA A 43 -16.38 3.59 -2.66
N ASP A 44 -15.77 4.59 -3.29
CA ASP A 44 -16.04 5.03 -4.66
C ASP A 44 -15.18 4.28 -5.67
N VAL A 45 -13.96 3.90 -5.25
CA VAL A 45 -12.98 3.17 -6.06
C VAL A 45 -12.45 1.99 -5.25
N LEU A 46 -12.35 0.84 -5.90
CA LEU A 46 -11.75 -0.37 -5.37
C LEU A 46 -10.59 -0.78 -6.26
N LEU A 47 -9.37 -0.78 -5.71
CA LEU A 47 -8.17 -1.23 -6.39
C LEU A 47 -7.85 -2.66 -5.96
N ILE A 48 -7.65 -3.54 -6.93
CA ILE A 48 -7.22 -4.92 -6.74
C ILE A 48 -5.87 -5.08 -7.44
N SER A 49 -4.84 -5.36 -6.68
CA SER A 49 -3.49 -5.48 -7.24
C SER A 49 -3.26 -6.80 -7.96
N HIS A 50 -3.85 -7.89 -7.46
CA HIS A 50 -3.77 -9.22 -8.06
C HIS A 50 -4.84 -10.16 -7.51
N ASP A 51 -5.02 -11.32 -8.16
CA ASP A 51 -6.11 -12.26 -7.86
C ASP A 51 -5.71 -13.30 -6.79
N HIS A 52 -5.31 -12.84 -5.60
CA HIS A 52 -5.20 -13.67 -4.41
C HIS A 52 -6.29 -13.33 -3.40
N ARG A 53 -6.79 -14.33 -2.65
CA ARG A 53 -7.94 -14.20 -1.74
C ARG A 53 -7.73 -13.21 -0.59
N ASP A 54 -6.49 -12.91 -0.27
CA ASP A 54 -6.11 -11.90 0.72
C ASP A 54 -5.97 -10.49 0.12
N HIS A 55 -6.35 -10.30 -1.18
CA HIS A 55 -6.31 -9.02 -1.90
C HIS A 55 -7.58 -8.70 -2.72
N ASN A 56 -8.40 -9.69 -3.06
CA ASN A 56 -9.46 -9.55 -4.05
C ASN A 56 -10.90 -9.69 -3.53
N ASN A 57 -11.12 -9.54 -2.23
CA ASN A 57 -12.48 -9.68 -1.65
C ASN A 57 -13.38 -8.47 -1.95
N THR A 58 -13.85 -8.38 -3.19
CA THR A 58 -14.75 -7.30 -3.63
C THR A 58 -16.05 -7.21 -2.82
N LYS A 59 -16.50 -8.33 -2.21
CA LYS A 59 -17.74 -8.39 -1.40
C LYS A 59 -17.59 -7.64 -0.06
N ALA A 60 -16.38 -7.35 0.37
CA ALA A 60 -16.12 -6.57 1.58
C ALA A 60 -16.39 -5.07 1.38
N VAL A 61 -16.58 -4.61 0.12
CA VAL A 61 -16.72 -3.20 -0.22
C VAL A 61 -18.08 -2.91 -0.81
N SER A 62 -18.86 -2.08 -0.14
CA SER A 62 -20.16 -1.56 -0.57
C SER A 62 -20.01 -0.20 -1.25
N GLY A 63 -21.11 0.35 -1.78
CA GLY A 63 -21.13 1.68 -2.43
C GLY A 63 -21.05 1.62 -3.96
N ASN A 64 -21.04 0.42 -4.56
CA ASN A 64 -20.93 0.22 -6.01
C ASN A 64 -19.66 0.89 -6.61
N PRO A 65 -18.47 0.57 -6.06
CA PRO A 65 -17.22 1.22 -6.47
C PRO A 65 -16.86 0.93 -7.93
N LEU A 66 -16.14 1.87 -8.56
CA LEU A 66 -15.39 1.53 -9.77
C LEU A 66 -14.28 0.56 -9.39
N ILE A 67 -14.31 -0.65 -9.95
CA ILE A 67 -13.28 -1.66 -9.70
C ILE A 67 -12.17 -1.52 -10.75
N ILE A 68 -10.94 -1.33 -10.29
CA ILE A 68 -9.72 -1.30 -11.08
C ILE A 68 -8.84 -2.48 -10.64
N ASN A 69 -8.57 -3.40 -11.56
CA ASN A 69 -7.89 -4.65 -11.26
C ASN A 69 -6.72 -4.96 -12.21
N GLY A 70 -6.02 -3.93 -12.67
CA GLY A 70 -4.88 -4.10 -13.56
C GLY A 70 -4.18 -2.78 -13.90
N PRO A 71 -3.10 -2.85 -14.68
CA PRO A 71 -2.39 -1.67 -15.15
C PRO A 71 -3.27 -0.76 -16.02
N GLY A 72 -3.04 0.54 -15.92
CA GLY A 72 -3.79 1.56 -16.67
C GLY A 72 -3.71 2.92 -15.99
N GLU A 73 -4.36 3.91 -16.58
CA GLU A 73 -4.45 5.28 -16.08
C GLU A 73 -5.92 5.65 -15.92
N TYR A 74 -6.28 6.17 -14.76
CA TYR A 74 -7.67 6.46 -14.41
C TYR A 74 -7.76 7.81 -13.70
N ASP A 75 -8.78 8.58 -14.05
CA ASP A 75 -9.15 9.82 -13.37
C ASP A 75 -10.55 9.65 -12.78
N VAL A 76 -10.66 9.63 -11.46
CA VAL A 76 -11.92 9.38 -10.75
C VAL A 76 -12.08 10.38 -9.62
N LYS A 77 -13.07 11.28 -9.72
CA LYS A 77 -13.35 12.27 -8.67
C LYS A 77 -12.10 13.04 -8.21
N GLU A 78 -11.29 13.51 -9.17
CA GLU A 78 -10.05 14.25 -8.92
C GLU A 78 -8.94 13.44 -8.23
N ALA A 79 -9.04 12.11 -8.22
CA ALA A 79 -7.95 11.21 -7.91
C ALA A 79 -7.38 10.64 -9.21
N ILE A 80 -6.11 10.88 -9.47
CA ILE A 80 -5.38 10.30 -10.59
C ILE A 80 -4.75 8.99 -10.08
N ILE A 81 -5.08 7.87 -10.74
CA ILE A 81 -4.62 6.54 -10.35
C ILE A 81 -3.89 5.92 -11.53
N ASN A 82 -2.64 5.49 -11.30
CA ASN A 82 -1.88 4.74 -12.29
C ASN A 82 -1.57 3.34 -11.77
N GLY A 83 -1.94 2.33 -12.55
CA GLY A 83 -1.55 0.95 -12.36
C GLY A 83 -0.28 0.64 -13.16
N ILE A 84 0.76 0.14 -12.50
CA ILE A 84 2.07 -0.16 -13.06
C ILE A 84 2.31 -1.67 -12.89
N PRO A 85 2.70 -2.41 -13.96
CA PRO A 85 3.02 -3.82 -13.84
C PRO A 85 4.19 -4.06 -12.89
N GLY A 86 4.06 -5.05 -12.01
CA GLY A 86 5.10 -5.53 -11.12
C GLY A 86 5.07 -7.05 -10.99
N PHE A 87 6.01 -7.63 -10.25
CA PHE A 87 6.13 -9.07 -10.07
C PHE A 87 6.00 -9.47 -8.60
N HIS A 88 5.23 -10.53 -8.36
CA HIS A 88 5.05 -11.11 -7.03
C HIS A 88 6.23 -12.01 -6.60
N ASP A 89 7.23 -12.15 -7.45
CA ASP A 89 8.45 -12.92 -7.20
C ASP A 89 9.66 -12.28 -7.87
N ASN A 90 10.84 -12.82 -7.59
CA ASN A 90 12.09 -12.35 -8.20
C ASN A 90 12.44 -13.08 -9.52
N SER A 91 11.48 -13.85 -10.06
CA SER A 91 11.61 -14.66 -11.28
C SER A 91 10.68 -14.14 -12.39
N GLN A 92 10.44 -12.82 -12.41
CA GLN A 92 9.56 -12.13 -13.38
C GLN A 92 8.12 -12.69 -13.43
N GLY A 93 7.58 -13.04 -12.26
CA GLY A 93 6.22 -13.55 -12.14
C GLY A 93 6.03 -15.01 -12.50
N SER A 94 7.10 -15.77 -12.77
CA SER A 94 7.00 -17.17 -13.18
C SER A 94 6.56 -18.12 -12.06
N GLU A 95 6.70 -17.72 -10.80
CA GLU A 95 6.36 -18.54 -9.64
C GLU A 95 5.04 -18.14 -9.00
N LYS A 96 4.82 -16.82 -8.79
CA LYS A 96 3.66 -16.28 -8.06
C LYS A 96 2.79 -15.32 -8.89
N GLY A 97 3.20 -15.06 -10.14
CA GLY A 97 2.47 -14.20 -11.04
C GLY A 97 2.87 -12.72 -10.96
N THR A 98 2.01 -11.90 -11.55
CA THR A 98 2.18 -10.46 -11.64
C THR A 98 1.29 -9.75 -10.62
N ILE A 99 1.69 -8.54 -10.25
CA ILE A 99 0.93 -7.62 -9.42
C ILE A 99 0.78 -6.28 -10.15
N THR A 100 -0.12 -5.46 -9.68
CA THR A 100 -0.21 -4.04 -10.06
C THR A 100 0.26 -3.18 -8.90
N ILE A 101 1.30 -2.40 -9.12
CA ILE A 101 1.71 -1.31 -8.25
C ILE A 101 0.78 -0.14 -8.55
N TYR A 102 0.16 0.46 -7.55
CA TYR A 102 -0.70 1.62 -7.74
C TYR A 102 -0.04 2.90 -7.24
N THR A 103 -0.01 3.94 -8.08
CA THR A 103 0.18 5.31 -7.61
C THR A 103 -1.17 6.02 -7.60
N ILE A 104 -1.39 6.84 -6.57
CA ILE A 104 -2.63 7.59 -6.36
C ILE A 104 -2.25 9.02 -6.03
N GLU A 105 -2.69 9.97 -6.84
CA GLU A 105 -2.47 11.39 -6.60
C GLU A 105 -3.80 12.07 -6.30
N THR A 106 -3.91 12.71 -5.15
CA THR A 106 -5.07 13.50 -4.72
C THR A 106 -4.66 14.47 -3.61
N GLU A 107 -5.30 15.63 -3.49
CA GLU A 107 -4.89 16.71 -2.56
C GLU A 107 -3.42 17.12 -2.71
N GLU A 108 -2.86 17.08 -3.90
CA GLU A 108 -1.43 17.32 -4.19
C GLU A 108 -0.47 16.34 -3.48
N ILE A 109 -0.97 15.24 -2.93
CA ILE A 109 -0.19 14.19 -2.28
C ILE A 109 -0.19 12.97 -3.19
N LYS A 110 1.00 12.45 -3.47
CA LYS A 110 1.20 11.26 -4.28
C LYS A 110 1.59 10.07 -3.42
N LEU A 111 0.75 9.03 -3.45
CA LEU A 111 0.96 7.78 -2.74
C LEU A 111 1.40 6.70 -3.72
N CYS A 112 2.20 5.74 -3.24
CA CYS A 112 2.51 4.51 -3.96
C CYS A 112 2.22 3.30 -3.06
N HIS A 113 1.44 2.35 -3.58
CA HIS A 113 1.15 1.07 -2.93
C HIS A 113 1.83 -0.04 -3.72
N LEU A 114 2.83 -0.69 -3.13
CA LEU A 114 3.64 -1.70 -3.80
C LEU A 114 3.01 -3.10 -3.84
N SER A 115 1.81 -3.27 -3.27
CA SER A 115 1.15 -4.58 -3.22
C SER A 115 2.06 -5.66 -2.63
N ASP A 116 1.94 -6.88 -3.10
CA ASP A 116 2.81 -8.00 -2.73
C ASP A 116 4.08 -8.07 -3.60
N LEU A 117 4.80 -6.95 -3.66
CA LEU A 117 6.04 -6.87 -4.41
C LEU A 117 7.01 -7.98 -3.98
N GLY A 118 7.45 -8.82 -4.93
CA GLY A 118 8.42 -9.89 -4.71
C GLY A 118 9.74 -9.67 -5.46
N GLN A 119 9.80 -8.72 -6.38
CA GLN A 119 11.04 -8.34 -7.06
C GLN A 119 11.92 -7.48 -6.15
N LYS A 120 13.23 -7.77 -6.13
CA LYS A 120 14.19 -7.14 -5.19
C LYS A 120 14.64 -5.75 -5.58
N GLU A 121 14.41 -5.36 -6.82
CA GLU A 121 14.77 -4.07 -7.41
C GLU A 121 13.68 -3.66 -8.40
N LEU A 122 13.33 -2.38 -8.42
CA LEU A 122 12.44 -1.81 -9.43
C LEU A 122 13.26 -1.52 -10.70
N THR A 123 12.64 -1.75 -11.86
CA THR A 123 13.24 -1.38 -13.14
C THR A 123 13.19 0.14 -13.34
N SER A 124 14.05 0.66 -14.23
CA SER A 124 14.01 2.08 -14.58
C SER A 124 12.65 2.51 -15.11
N GLU A 125 11.98 1.67 -15.91
CA GLU A 125 10.64 1.96 -16.42
C GLU A 125 9.59 2.04 -15.28
N GLN A 126 9.68 1.15 -14.28
CA GLN A 126 8.79 1.22 -13.12
C GLN A 126 9.06 2.49 -12.30
N LEU A 127 10.32 2.84 -12.07
CA LEU A 127 10.70 4.06 -11.36
C LEU A 127 10.24 5.32 -12.09
N ASP A 128 10.43 5.39 -13.42
CA ASP A 128 9.95 6.51 -14.23
C ASP A 128 8.43 6.69 -14.13
N ARG A 129 7.68 5.58 -14.13
CA ARG A 129 6.21 5.61 -14.01
C ARG A 129 5.73 5.91 -12.59
N ILE A 130 6.44 5.45 -11.57
CA ILE A 130 6.16 5.77 -10.17
C ILE A 130 6.42 7.27 -9.93
N GLY A 131 7.58 7.76 -10.36
CA GLY A 131 8.00 9.16 -10.19
C GLY A 131 8.16 9.54 -8.71
N ASP A 132 8.12 10.83 -8.42
CA ASP A 132 8.27 11.35 -7.06
C ASP A 132 7.09 10.95 -6.17
N ILE A 133 7.36 10.34 -5.03
CA ILE A 133 6.35 9.83 -4.09
C ILE A 133 6.45 10.53 -2.74
N ASP A 134 5.31 10.99 -2.24
CA ASP A 134 5.22 11.53 -0.89
C ASP A 134 5.04 10.42 0.15
N ILE A 135 4.18 9.42 -0.12
CA ILE A 135 3.84 8.34 0.82
C ILE A 135 3.97 6.98 0.14
N LEU A 136 4.83 6.12 0.68
CA LEU A 136 5.04 4.76 0.20
C LEU A 136 4.43 3.74 1.15
N MET A 137 3.57 2.86 0.66
CA MET A 137 3.07 1.67 1.35
C MET A 137 3.85 0.45 0.83
N ILE A 138 4.63 -0.19 1.72
CA ILE A 138 5.64 -1.18 1.34
C ILE A 138 5.52 -2.47 2.15
N PRO A 139 5.48 -3.66 1.51
CA PRO A 139 5.50 -4.92 2.22
C PRO A 139 6.88 -5.18 2.83
N ILE A 140 6.90 -5.72 4.06
CA ILE A 140 8.14 -6.00 4.80
C ILE A 140 8.18 -7.40 5.41
N GLY A 141 7.13 -8.20 5.23
CA GLY A 141 6.94 -9.48 5.93
C GLY A 141 7.75 -10.65 5.38
N GLY A 142 8.55 -10.49 4.35
CA GLY A 142 9.32 -11.58 3.76
C GLY A 142 8.42 -12.72 3.24
N THR A 143 8.87 -13.97 3.31
CA THR A 143 8.17 -15.21 2.91
C THR A 143 7.46 -15.18 1.55
N TYR A 144 6.50 -14.29 1.35
CA TYR A 144 5.71 -14.15 0.11
C TYR A 144 6.10 -12.92 -0.70
N THR A 145 6.61 -11.89 -0.03
CA THR A 145 7.00 -10.60 -0.59
C THR A 145 8.48 -10.32 -0.34
N ILE A 146 8.94 -9.12 -0.67
CA ILE A 146 10.26 -8.66 -0.26
C ILE A 146 10.40 -8.67 1.26
N ASN A 147 11.60 -8.95 1.74
CA ASN A 147 11.94 -8.89 3.17
C ASN A 147 12.40 -7.47 3.58
N SER A 148 12.66 -7.28 4.87
CA SER A 148 13.07 -5.99 5.42
C SER A 148 14.30 -5.38 4.74
N ALA A 149 15.31 -6.17 4.40
CA ALA A 149 16.53 -5.66 3.75
C ALA A 149 16.27 -5.26 2.28
N GLU A 150 15.44 -6.02 1.59
CA GLU A 150 15.00 -5.72 0.22
C GLU A 150 14.09 -4.48 0.21
N ALA A 151 13.19 -4.35 1.19
CA ALA A 151 12.34 -3.18 1.34
C ALA A 151 13.16 -1.89 1.52
N ILE A 152 14.23 -1.93 2.32
CA ILE A 152 15.13 -0.77 2.48
C ILE A 152 15.79 -0.37 1.15
N LYS A 153 16.16 -1.33 0.29
CA LYS A 153 16.70 -1.03 -1.04
C LYS A 153 15.67 -0.39 -1.95
N ILE A 154 14.44 -0.91 -1.96
CA ILE A 154 13.33 -0.32 -2.73
C ILE A 154 13.02 1.11 -2.24
N MET A 155 13.02 1.34 -0.93
CA MET A 155 12.86 2.68 -0.36
C MET A 155 13.96 3.63 -0.87
N ALA A 156 15.20 3.16 -0.96
CA ALA A 156 16.32 3.97 -1.49
C ALA A 156 16.22 4.24 -3.00
N GLN A 157 15.48 3.42 -3.78
CA GLN A 157 15.21 3.68 -5.19
C GLN A 157 14.08 4.71 -5.39
N ILE A 158 13.04 4.69 -4.53
CA ILE A 158 11.85 5.56 -4.66
C ILE A 158 12.05 6.90 -3.94
N GLU A 159 12.85 6.94 -2.87
CA GLU A 159 13.12 8.12 -2.03
C GLU A 159 11.85 8.81 -1.49
N PRO A 160 10.89 8.05 -0.89
CA PRO A 160 9.65 8.61 -0.40
C PRO A 160 9.87 9.46 0.86
N LYS A 161 8.94 10.38 1.15
CA LYS A 161 8.99 11.23 2.35
C LYS A 161 8.38 10.57 3.58
N ILE A 162 7.38 9.72 3.37
CA ILE A 162 6.72 8.94 4.42
C ILE A 162 6.66 7.48 3.97
N ILE A 163 7.01 6.56 4.86
CA ILE A 163 6.95 5.13 4.62
C ILE A 163 5.97 4.50 5.60
N ILE A 164 5.01 3.75 5.09
CA ILE A 164 4.05 2.97 5.86
C ILE A 164 4.31 1.50 5.55
N PRO A 165 4.94 0.76 6.47
CA PRO A 165 5.10 -0.69 6.32
C PRO A 165 3.75 -1.40 6.36
N MET A 166 3.63 -2.44 5.56
CA MET A 166 2.45 -3.31 5.48
C MET A 166 2.86 -4.76 5.27
N HIS A 167 1.88 -5.67 5.18
CA HIS A 167 2.08 -7.09 4.89
C HIS A 167 3.14 -7.73 5.81
N TYR A 168 2.99 -7.51 7.12
CA TYR A 168 3.84 -8.09 8.16
C TYR A 168 3.00 -8.76 9.24
N LYS A 169 3.63 -9.54 10.10
CA LYS A 169 2.94 -10.31 11.14
C LYS A 169 2.23 -9.41 12.14
N ILE A 170 0.93 -9.61 12.28
CA ILE A 170 0.08 -8.97 13.29
C ILE A 170 -0.71 -10.05 14.05
N PRO A 171 -1.28 -9.73 15.24
CA PRO A 171 -2.09 -10.67 15.99
C PRO A 171 -3.25 -11.25 15.17
N LYS A 172 -3.51 -12.55 15.34
CA LYS A 172 -4.55 -13.33 14.66
C LYS A 172 -4.33 -13.63 13.17
N LEU A 173 -3.38 -13.02 12.53
CA LEU A 173 -3.06 -13.33 11.13
C LEU A 173 -2.50 -14.76 11.03
N ASN A 174 -3.13 -15.60 10.17
CA ASN A 174 -2.74 -16.99 9.96
C ASN A 174 -1.62 -17.18 8.92
N ILE A 175 -1.20 -16.09 8.27
CA ILE A 175 -0.12 -16.09 7.29
C ILE A 175 1.21 -15.96 8.03
N LYS A 176 2.19 -16.78 7.63
CA LYS A 176 3.55 -16.75 8.21
C LYS A 176 4.34 -15.59 7.62
N LEU A 177 4.52 -14.54 8.41
CA LEU A 177 5.24 -13.32 8.02
C LEU A 177 6.22 -12.91 9.13
N ASP A 178 7.23 -12.14 8.77
CA ASP A 178 8.11 -11.46 9.72
C ASP A 178 7.37 -10.32 10.44
N GLU A 179 7.81 -10.01 11.65
CA GLU A 179 7.28 -8.90 12.45
C GLU A 179 7.90 -7.56 12.01
N ALA A 180 7.18 -6.45 12.21
CA ALA A 180 7.66 -5.10 11.88
C ALA A 180 8.96 -4.72 12.60
N ASP A 181 9.20 -5.29 13.79
CA ASP A 181 10.40 -5.07 14.59
C ASP A 181 11.71 -5.38 13.82
N ILE A 182 11.70 -6.37 12.93
CA ILE A 182 12.87 -6.71 12.12
C ILE A 182 13.23 -5.56 11.19
N PHE A 183 12.23 -4.97 10.55
CA PHE A 183 12.40 -3.82 9.67
C PHE A 183 12.83 -2.57 10.45
N LEU A 184 12.18 -2.28 11.57
CA LEU A 184 12.52 -1.12 12.41
C LEU A 184 13.95 -1.21 12.95
N LYS A 185 14.37 -2.39 13.42
CA LYS A 185 15.76 -2.62 13.88
C LYS A 185 16.79 -2.44 12.77
N ALA A 186 16.47 -2.88 11.53
CA ALA A 186 17.37 -2.70 10.40
C ALA A 186 17.57 -1.22 10.04
N LEU A 187 16.60 -0.37 10.34
CA LEU A 187 16.67 1.09 10.20
C LEU A 187 17.26 1.82 11.44
N GLY A 188 17.61 1.08 12.50
CA GLY A 188 18.08 1.66 13.74
C GLY A 188 17.00 2.33 14.62
N ILE A 189 15.72 2.10 14.30
CA ILE A 189 14.56 2.66 15.01
C ILE A 189 14.22 1.75 16.20
N LYS A 190 14.07 2.32 17.39
CA LYS A 190 13.86 1.54 18.61
C LYS A 190 12.47 1.90 19.05
N ASN A 191 11.61 2.22 19.20
CA ASN A 191 10.28 2.51 19.75
C ASN A 191 9.53 3.46 18.83
N LEU A 192 8.65 2.92 18.03
CA LEU A 192 7.73 3.69 17.22
C LEU A 192 6.31 3.33 17.64
N GLU A 193 5.59 4.27 18.20
CA GLU A 193 4.21 4.08 18.63
C GLU A 193 3.30 4.02 17.40
N PRO A 194 2.50 2.96 17.24
CA PRO A 194 1.55 2.88 16.14
C PRO A 194 0.46 3.94 16.24
N LEU A 195 0.02 4.43 15.09
CA LEU A 195 -1.07 5.39 15.00
C LEU A 195 -2.35 4.68 14.52
N PRO A 196 -3.54 5.02 15.05
CA PRO A 196 -4.80 4.43 14.60
C PRO A 196 -5.15 4.82 13.15
N LYS A 197 -4.60 5.93 12.67
CA LYS A 197 -4.70 6.41 11.28
C LYS A 197 -3.67 7.50 11.03
N LEU A 198 -3.33 7.72 9.75
CA LEU A 198 -2.59 8.91 9.34
C LEU A 198 -3.56 9.96 8.78
N SER A 199 -3.61 11.13 9.43
CA SER A 199 -4.32 12.31 8.91
C SER A 199 -3.29 13.35 8.51
N ILE A 200 -3.22 13.72 7.22
CA ILE A 200 -2.13 14.52 6.69
C ILE A 200 -2.60 15.49 5.60
N LYS A 201 -1.95 16.64 5.51
CA LYS A 201 -2.07 17.61 4.43
C LYS A 201 -0.72 17.78 3.75
N LYS A 202 -0.70 18.22 2.50
CA LYS A 202 0.55 18.43 1.74
C LYS A 202 1.59 19.26 2.50
N LYS A 203 1.17 20.33 3.15
CA LYS A 203 2.05 21.22 3.95
C LYS A 203 2.69 20.57 5.17
N ASP A 204 2.17 19.42 5.61
CA ASP A 204 2.66 18.70 6.80
C ASP A 204 3.74 17.65 6.42
N ILE A 205 3.99 17.48 5.13
CA ILE A 205 5.00 16.54 4.60
C ILE A 205 6.36 17.24 4.60
N SER A 206 7.26 16.76 5.44
CA SER A 206 8.64 17.27 5.49
C SER A 206 9.40 16.84 4.23
N THR A 207 10.30 17.70 3.77
CA THR A 207 11.25 17.41 2.68
C THR A 207 12.67 17.11 3.18
N GLU A 208 12.91 17.24 4.49
CA GLU A 208 14.24 17.12 5.06
C GLU A 208 14.64 15.68 5.41
N GLU A 209 13.69 14.92 5.98
CA GLU A 209 13.94 13.53 6.38
C GLU A 209 12.72 12.64 6.12
N ALA A 210 12.96 11.43 5.62
CA ALA A 210 11.94 10.42 5.47
C ALA A 210 11.46 9.91 6.84
N LYS A 211 10.13 9.74 7.00
CA LYS A 211 9.51 9.30 8.26
C LYS A 211 8.89 7.91 8.10
N ILE A 212 9.18 7.01 9.03
CA ILE A 212 8.46 5.74 9.14
C ILE A 212 7.22 5.97 10.02
N ILE A 213 6.07 5.49 9.57
CA ILE A 213 4.81 5.53 10.32
C ILE A 213 4.23 4.13 10.38
N ILE A 214 4.07 3.60 11.58
CA ILE A 214 3.34 2.33 11.81
C ILE A 214 1.87 2.68 12.05
N LEU A 215 0.98 1.97 11.36
CA LEU A 215 -0.46 2.09 11.58
C LEU A 215 -1.00 0.86 12.30
N GLU A 216 -2.03 1.06 13.10
CA GLU A 216 -2.85 -0.03 13.67
C GLU A 216 -3.87 -0.51 12.62
N PRO A 217 -4.11 -1.83 12.48
CA PRO A 217 -5.10 -2.38 11.56
C PRO A 217 -6.56 -2.27 12.06
#